data_93dcc36acc4fc241e3d018ee8159c8cb
#
_entry.id   93dcc36acc4fc241e3d018ee8159c8cb
#
_cell.length_a   1.000
_cell.length_b   1.000
_cell.length_c   1.000
_cell.angle_alpha   90.00
_cell.angle_beta   90.00
_cell.angle_gamma   90.00
#
_symmetry.space_group_name_H-M   'P 1'
#
loop_
_entity.id
_entity.type
_entity.pdbx_description
1 polymer ?
#
loop_
_entity_poly.entity_id
_entity_poly.type
_entity_poly.pdbx_seq_one_letter_code
_entity_poly.pdbx_strand_id
1 'polypeptide(L)'
;MSVFKKGNNKWYYRFQLNGKEYYRACKGAVDQKTALQYEAIVKAEIMKGNLGILDNKPKPTLKGAIKIYLEYSEVNKKSYKSDVLSTTIFLKYFGNINLEDITPAKIEDFKRDIKKERNSKNATVNRYLQALSKMLNLAVANELLNKNPMWSVKKLKENNYKTRVLLPEEEKRLFEEIERGYEVVGRDKAKKIIYPYIHLKPLIICALQTGMRRNEIFKLKWAYIDFEYEFIELLETKSGKSRKIPISSKLMKVLNEAKNNTEYVFLNPETNMPYNDIKKAFHTVLKKAEIKDFRFHDFRHTAATRMLENGADIRTVQEILGHSSVSVTERYTHTNAKSKRSAIEILSSY
;
A
#
# COMPACT_ATOMS: atom_id res chain seq x y z
N MET A 1 32.36 52.67 13.51
CA MET A 1 32.36 51.49 14.40
C MET A 1 31.17 50.63 14.08
N SER A 2 31.35 49.34 13.92
CA SER A 2 30.25 48.40 13.58
C SER A 2 29.42 48.03 14.81
N VAL A 3 29.94 48.19 16.04
CA VAL A 3 29.21 48.00 17.30
C VAL A 3 29.22 49.29 18.13
N PHE A 4 28.08 49.57 18.80
CA PHE A 4 27.93 50.76 19.63
C PHE A 4 26.86 50.57 20.72
N LYS A 5 26.95 51.39 21.78
CA LYS A 5 25.97 51.42 22.86
C LYS A 5 24.85 52.45 22.56
N LYS A 6 23.61 52.09 22.89
CA LYS A 6 22.46 53.01 22.81
C LYS A 6 21.94 53.33 24.21
N GLY A 7 21.13 54.38 24.38
CA GLY A 7 20.68 54.98 25.65
C GLY A 7 20.08 54.04 26.70
N ASN A 8 19.73 52.79 26.35
CA ASN A 8 19.30 51.73 27.26
C ASN A 8 20.45 50.82 27.77
N ASN A 9 21.68 51.28 27.64
CA ASN A 9 22.90 50.55 28.04
C ASN A 9 23.14 49.20 27.34
N LYS A 10 22.43 48.90 26.23
CA LYS A 10 22.60 47.68 25.44
C LYS A 10 23.51 47.92 24.25
N TRP A 11 24.27 46.90 23.89
CA TRP A 11 25.10 46.90 22.69
C TRP A 11 24.30 46.56 21.47
N TYR A 12 24.63 47.24 20.34
CA TYR A 12 24.04 47.02 19.03
C TYR A 12 25.14 46.88 17.98
N TYR A 13 24.86 46.09 16.93
CA TYR A 13 25.71 46.06 15.76
C TYR A 13 24.97 46.70 14.57
N ARG A 14 25.77 47.27 13.65
CA ARG A 14 25.32 47.80 12.38
C ARG A 14 26.40 47.57 11.33
N PHE A 15 26.12 46.77 10.31
CA PHE A 15 27.01 46.54 9.19
C PHE A 15 26.23 46.28 7.91
N GLN A 16 26.91 46.42 6.75
CA GLN A 16 26.36 46.16 5.44
C GLN A 16 27.04 44.91 4.86
N LEU A 17 26.27 43.98 4.31
CA LEU A 17 26.76 42.75 3.67
C LEU A 17 25.87 42.44 2.47
N ASN A 18 26.45 42.20 1.28
CA ASN A 18 25.74 41.89 0.04
C ASN A 18 24.62 42.89 -0.29
N GLY A 19 24.89 44.22 -0.09
CA GLY A 19 23.93 45.30 -0.37
C GLY A 19 22.81 45.46 0.66
N LYS A 20 22.75 44.62 1.69
CA LYS A 20 21.77 44.72 2.78
C LYS A 20 22.39 45.21 4.07
N GLU A 21 21.67 46.10 4.76
CA GLU A 21 22.04 46.62 6.05
C GLU A 21 21.48 45.72 7.18
N TYR A 22 22.33 45.40 8.15
CA TYR A 22 22.01 44.60 9.31
C TYR A 22 22.19 45.43 10.58
N TYR A 23 21.11 45.64 11.32
CA TYR A 23 21.06 46.41 12.56
C TYR A 23 20.24 45.67 13.62
N ARG A 24 20.88 45.26 14.73
CA ARG A 24 20.20 44.63 15.88
C ARG A 24 21.00 44.75 17.17
N ALA A 25 20.31 44.43 18.30
CA ALA A 25 20.95 44.34 19.60
C ALA A 25 21.80 43.07 19.68
N CYS A 26 23.02 43.18 20.26
CA CYS A 26 23.90 42.06 20.60
C CYS A 26 23.37 41.39 21.87
N LYS A 27 22.67 40.25 21.73
CA LYS A 27 22.12 39.51 22.87
C LYS A 27 23.23 38.98 23.77
N GLY A 28 23.24 39.36 25.08
CA GLY A 28 24.20 38.90 26.04
C GLY A 28 25.57 39.61 26.02
N ALA A 29 25.77 40.62 25.16
CA ALA A 29 27.02 41.39 25.15
C ALA A 29 27.06 42.35 26.32
N VAL A 30 28.06 42.22 27.20
CA VAL A 30 28.26 43.05 28.38
C VAL A 30 29.27 44.16 28.13
N ASP A 31 30.18 43.96 27.16
CA ASP A 31 31.24 44.91 26.78
C ASP A 31 31.43 44.99 25.26
N GLN A 32 32.29 45.88 24.79
CA GLN A 32 32.59 46.09 23.38
C GLN A 32 33.20 44.85 22.72
N LYS A 33 34.02 44.07 23.45
CA LYS A 33 34.70 42.90 22.96
C LYS A 33 33.71 41.79 22.67
N THR A 34 32.80 41.52 23.58
CA THR A 34 31.72 40.52 23.41
C THR A 34 30.73 40.95 22.34
N ALA A 35 30.45 42.23 22.17
CA ALA A 35 29.62 42.78 21.09
C ALA A 35 30.27 42.56 19.72
N LEU A 36 31.58 42.75 19.56
CA LEU A 36 32.33 42.48 18.33
C LEU A 36 32.37 40.97 18.02
N GLN A 37 32.55 40.13 19.02
CA GLN A 37 32.47 38.67 18.83
C GLN A 37 31.06 38.25 18.34
N TYR A 38 30.00 38.81 18.92
CA TYR A 38 28.64 38.56 18.49
C TYR A 38 28.39 38.98 17.04
N GLU A 39 28.89 40.16 16.67
CA GLU A 39 28.82 40.66 15.25
C GLU A 39 29.54 39.72 14.28
N ALA A 40 30.74 39.23 14.66
CA ALA A 40 31.51 38.30 13.85
C ALA A 40 30.79 36.96 13.65
N ILE A 41 30.17 36.42 14.69
CA ILE A 41 29.35 35.22 14.64
C ILE A 41 28.16 35.45 13.69
N VAL A 42 27.46 36.57 13.84
CA VAL A 42 26.31 36.91 12.98
C VAL A 42 26.73 37.03 11.52
N LYS A 43 27.85 37.68 11.22
CA LYS A 43 28.40 37.77 9.86
C LYS A 43 28.75 36.39 9.29
N ALA A 44 29.40 35.54 10.07
CA ALA A 44 29.76 34.19 9.67
C ALA A 44 28.51 33.31 9.39
N GLU A 45 27.46 33.45 10.18
CA GLU A 45 26.21 32.70 10.00
C GLU A 45 25.42 33.21 8.78
N ILE A 46 25.43 34.54 8.51
CA ILE A 46 24.84 35.10 7.29
C ILE A 46 25.60 34.59 6.05
N MET A 47 26.92 34.57 6.08
CA MET A 47 27.75 34.03 4.99
C MET A 47 27.53 32.53 4.75
N LYS A 48 27.23 31.76 5.81
CA LYS A 48 26.87 30.34 5.71
C LYS A 48 25.43 30.09 5.27
N GLY A 49 24.62 31.13 5.04
CA GLY A 49 23.20 31.00 4.72
C GLY A 49 22.32 30.47 5.87
N ASN A 50 22.90 30.33 7.10
CA ASN A 50 22.23 29.72 8.24
C ASN A 50 21.34 30.69 9.05
N LEU A 51 21.49 31.99 8.86
CA LEU A 51 20.64 32.98 9.52
C LEU A 51 19.45 33.37 8.64
N GLY A 52 18.42 32.53 8.66
CA GLY A 52 17.06 32.88 8.23
C GLY A 52 16.40 33.96 9.10
N ILE A 53 17.17 34.87 9.73
CA ILE A 53 16.68 35.91 10.67
C ILE A 53 16.00 37.06 9.92
N LEU A 54 16.11 37.14 8.60
CA LEU A 54 15.59 38.26 7.81
C LEU A 54 14.71 37.88 6.63
N ASP A 55 14.45 36.63 6.39
CA ASP A 55 13.38 36.27 5.47
C ASP A 55 12.04 36.34 6.21
N ASN A 56 11.28 37.41 5.96
CA ASN A 56 9.85 37.52 6.31
C ASN A 56 8.99 36.52 5.50
N LYS A 57 9.58 35.47 4.94
CA LYS A 57 8.82 34.43 4.29
C LYS A 57 8.03 33.66 5.36
N PRO A 58 6.74 33.49 5.16
CA PRO A 58 5.95 32.70 6.10
C PRO A 58 6.56 31.29 6.21
N LYS A 59 6.75 30.83 7.45
CA LYS A 59 7.30 29.49 7.68
C LYS A 59 6.45 28.43 6.97
N PRO A 60 7.08 27.46 6.31
CA PRO A 60 6.34 26.39 5.65
C PRO A 60 5.47 25.63 6.64
N THR A 61 4.18 25.48 6.31
CA THR A 61 3.20 24.79 7.17
C THR A 61 2.90 23.39 6.68
N LEU A 62 2.35 22.55 7.56
CA LEU A 62 1.88 21.21 7.21
C LEU A 62 0.87 21.24 6.04
N LYS A 63 -0.06 22.21 6.04
CA LYS A 63 -1.05 22.35 4.96
C LYS A 63 -0.39 22.67 3.61
N GLY A 64 0.65 23.49 3.62
CA GLY A 64 1.45 23.79 2.41
C GLY A 64 2.17 22.55 1.87
N ALA A 65 2.81 21.77 2.75
CA ALA A 65 3.48 20.52 2.37
C ALA A 65 2.49 19.46 1.87
N ILE A 66 1.31 19.37 2.46
CA ILE A 66 0.23 18.48 2.00
C ILE A 66 -0.19 18.82 0.57
N LYS A 67 -0.35 20.10 0.24
CA LYS A 67 -0.72 20.54 -1.11
C LYS A 67 0.30 20.02 -2.14
N ILE A 68 1.58 20.29 -1.91
CA ILE A 68 2.68 19.83 -2.79
C ILE A 68 2.71 18.31 -2.90
N TYR A 69 2.50 17.61 -1.78
CA TYR A 69 2.47 16.14 -1.76
C TYR A 69 1.31 15.55 -2.55
N LEU A 70 0.12 16.15 -2.46
CA LEU A 70 -1.06 15.67 -3.18
C LEU A 70 -0.95 15.94 -4.68
N GLU A 71 -0.43 17.09 -5.09
CA GLU A 71 -0.12 17.41 -6.50
C GLU A 71 0.87 16.38 -7.07
N TYR A 72 1.95 16.09 -6.34
CA TYR A 72 2.88 15.03 -6.73
C TYR A 72 2.21 13.65 -6.80
N SER A 73 1.39 13.31 -5.80
CA SER A 73 0.77 11.98 -5.70
C SER A 73 -0.25 11.73 -6.80
N GLU A 74 -0.99 12.74 -7.20
CA GLU A 74 -2.00 12.66 -8.26
C GLU A 74 -1.39 12.24 -9.59
N VAL A 75 -0.26 12.83 -9.95
CA VAL A 75 0.45 12.53 -11.19
C VAL A 75 1.23 11.20 -11.10
N ASN A 76 1.86 10.91 -9.97
CA ASN A 76 2.89 9.87 -9.89
C ASN A 76 2.43 8.58 -9.21
N LYS A 77 1.22 8.53 -8.60
CA LYS A 77 0.81 7.39 -7.79
C LYS A 77 -0.60 6.88 -8.09
N LYS A 78 -0.71 5.57 -8.32
CA LYS A 78 -2.02 4.89 -8.37
C LYS A 78 -2.76 4.90 -7.00
N SER A 79 -2.06 5.22 -5.91
CA SER A 79 -2.61 5.25 -4.52
C SER A 79 -3.07 6.63 -4.06
N TYR A 80 -3.25 7.61 -4.94
CA TYR A 80 -3.63 8.99 -4.63
C TYR A 80 -4.78 9.10 -3.60
N LYS A 81 -5.88 8.35 -3.81
CA LYS A 81 -7.03 8.32 -2.88
C LYS A 81 -6.63 7.96 -1.44
N SER A 82 -5.67 7.05 -1.27
CA SER A 82 -5.14 6.66 0.04
C SER A 82 -4.27 7.75 0.66
N ASP A 83 -3.53 8.48 -0.18
CA ASP A 83 -2.70 9.60 0.27
C ASP A 83 -3.57 10.77 0.74
N VAL A 84 -4.69 11.06 0.06
CA VAL A 84 -5.70 12.03 0.52
C VAL A 84 -6.23 11.69 1.90
N LEU A 85 -6.61 10.42 2.14
CA LEU A 85 -7.05 9.96 3.45
C LEU A 85 -5.97 10.13 4.51
N SER A 86 -4.73 9.80 4.19
CA SER A 86 -3.60 9.91 5.13
C SER A 86 -3.34 11.37 5.50
N THR A 87 -3.37 12.29 4.55
CA THR A 87 -3.15 13.72 4.80
C THR A 87 -4.27 14.36 5.60
N THR A 88 -5.53 13.92 5.43
CA THR A 88 -6.65 14.34 6.28
C THR A 88 -6.41 13.95 7.74
N ILE A 89 -5.85 12.75 7.98
CA ILE A 89 -5.51 12.28 9.32
C ILE A 89 -4.37 13.12 9.91
N PHE A 90 -3.36 13.46 9.11
CA PHE A 90 -2.24 14.30 9.56
C PHE A 90 -2.73 15.68 9.99
N LEU A 91 -3.59 16.33 9.19
CA LEU A 91 -4.18 17.63 9.56
C LEU A 91 -5.04 17.54 10.82
N LYS A 92 -5.82 16.47 10.94
CA LYS A 92 -6.65 16.26 12.14
C LYS A 92 -5.80 16.09 13.40
N TYR A 93 -4.66 15.40 13.32
CA TYR A 93 -3.82 15.08 14.46
C TYR A 93 -2.85 16.23 14.82
N PHE A 94 -2.09 16.71 13.85
CA PHE A 94 -1.06 17.72 14.09
C PHE A 94 -1.61 19.16 14.05
N GLY A 95 -2.76 19.40 13.41
CA GLY A 95 -3.21 20.75 13.06
C GLY A 95 -2.36 21.35 11.93
N ASN A 96 -2.57 22.62 11.64
CA ASN A 96 -1.76 23.35 10.65
C ASN A 96 -0.55 24.01 11.33
N ILE A 97 0.40 23.21 11.79
CA ILE A 97 1.64 23.68 12.42
C ILE A 97 2.74 23.93 11.40
N ASN A 98 3.81 24.62 11.80
CA ASN A 98 5.01 24.73 10.96
C ASN A 98 5.68 23.36 10.81
N LEU A 99 6.29 23.12 9.64
CA LEU A 99 6.96 21.83 9.37
C LEU A 99 8.10 21.52 10.36
N GLU A 100 8.81 22.55 10.81
CA GLU A 100 9.88 22.44 11.81
C GLU A 100 9.39 21.94 13.17
N ASP A 101 8.11 22.18 13.48
CA ASP A 101 7.49 21.74 14.72
C ASP A 101 7.07 20.26 14.71
N ILE A 102 7.15 19.60 13.55
CA ILE A 102 6.94 18.15 13.42
C ILE A 102 8.23 17.43 13.84
N THR A 103 8.36 17.21 15.14
CA THR A 103 9.54 16.55 15.72
C THR A 103 9.39 15.03 15.73
N PRO A 104 10.49 14.26 15.85
CA PRO A 104 10.41 12.81 16.05
C PRO A 104 9.51 12.40 17.22
N ALA A 105 9.52 13.16 18.33
CA ALA A 105 8.68 12.91 19.50
C ALA A 105 7.18 12.99 19.14
N LYS A 106 6.75 14.06 18.46
CA LYS A 106 5.37 14.19 17.99
C LYS A 106 4.95 13.08 17.03
N ILE A 107 5.88 12.57 16.21
CA ILE A 107 5.61 11.44 15.32
C ILE A 107 5.46 10.13 16.10
N GLU A 108 6.26 9.92 17.15
CA GLU A 108 6.11 8.78 18.06
C GLU A 108 4.77 8.83 18.80
N ASP A 109 4.34 10.03 19.25
CA ASP A 109 3.02 10.24 19.85
C ASP A 109 1.90 9.91 18.85
N PHE A 110 1.97 10.45 17.63
CA PHE A 110 1.05 10.10 16.54
C PHE A 110 0.96 8.59 16.32
N LYS A 111 2.11 7.91 16.25
CA LYS A 111 2.19 6.45 16.07
C LYS A 111 1.47 5.70 17.19
N ARG A 112 1.69 6.12 18.45
CA ARG A 112 1.06 5.55 19.65
C ARG A 112 -0.45 5.76 19.65
N ASP A 113 -0.89 6.99 19.38
CA ASP A 113 -2.28 7.38 19.51
C ASP A 113 -3.15 6.78 18.40
N ILE A 114 -2.66 6.77 17.14
CA ILE A 114 -3.35 6.07 16.04
C ILE A 114 -3.50 4.57 16.34
N LYS A 115 -2.50 3.97 16.99
CA LYS A 115 -2.60 2.57 17.38
C LYS A 115 -3.66 2.34 18.47
N LYS A 116 -3.70 3.20 19.49
CA LYS A 116 -4.62 3.06 20.62
C LYS A 116 -6.04 3.45 20.26
N GLU A 117 -6.26 4.68 19.81
CA GLU A 117 -7.60 5.24 19.61
C GLU A 117 -8.39 4.53 18.50
N ARG A 118 -7.70 4.07 17.43
CA ARG A 118 -8.34 3.41 16.30
C ARG A 118 -8.20 1.90 16.31
N ASN A 119 -7.62 1.33 17.35
CA ASN A 119 -7.28 -0.11 17.42
C ASN A 119 -6.61 -0.61 16.11
N SER A 120 -5.75 0.24 15.53
CA SER A 120 -5.19 0.03 14.21
C SER A 120 -4.13 -1.08 14.22
N LYS A 121 -4.14 -1.91 13.17
CA LYS A 121 -3.06 -2.90 12.96
C LYS A 121 -1.74 -2.18 12.69
N ASN A 122 -0.60 -2.78 13.09
CA ASN A 122 0.74 -2.23 12.88
C ASN A 122 0.98 -1.82 11.41
N ALA A 123 0.53 -2.66 10.45
CA ALA A 123 0.62 -2.36 9.03
C ALA A 123 -0.13 -1.09 8.61
N THR A 124 -1.27 -0.77 9.24
CA THR A 124 -2.02 0.46 8.96
C THR A 124 -1.26 1.69 9.46
N VAL A 125 -0.74 1.62 10.68
CA VAL A 125 0.10 2.69 11.26
C VAL A 125 1.34 2.92 10.39
N ASN A 126 2.03 1.86 9.99
CA ASN A 126 3.22 1.94 9.15
C ASN A 126 2.93 2.57 7.77
N ARG A 127 1.73 2.38 7.21
CA ARG A 127 1.33 3.05 5.97
C ARG A 127 1.19 4.56 6.15
N TYR A 128 0.60 5.01 7.27
CA TYR A 128 0.58 6.44 7.59
C TYR A 128 1.99 7.00 7.75
N LEU A 129 2.86 6.31 8.50
CA LEU A 129 4.26 6.71 8.65
C LEU A 129 5.00 6.78 7.30
N GLN A 130 4.72 5.86 6.38
CA GLN A 130 5.30 5.86 5.03
C GLN A 130 4.82 7.04 4.19
N ALA A 131 3.52 7.38 4.25
CA ALA A 131 2.96 8.54 3.57
C ALA A 131 3.55 9.84 4.15
N LEU A 132 3.62 9.97 5.48
CA LEU A 132 4.23 11.11 6.18
C LEU A 132 5.70 11.26 5.80
N SER A 133 6.47 10.17 5.81
CA SER A 133 7.88 10.19 5.42
C SER A 133 8.08 10.66 3.98
N LYS A 134 7.26 10.20 3.03
CA LYS A 134 7.34 10.63 1.64
C LYS A 134 7.00 12.11 1.48
N MET A 135 5.97 12.59 2.17
CA MET A 135 5.59 14.00 2.18
C MET A 135 6.72 14.89 2.72
N LEU A 136 7.31 14.52 3.87
CA LEU A 136 8.41 15.26 4.46
C LEU A 136 9.70 15.20 3.62
N ASN A 137 9.97 14.10 2.91
CA ASN A 137 11.06 14.03 1.94
C ASN A 137 10.84 14.97 0.76
N LEU A 138 9.60 15.13 0.28
CA LEU A 138 9.28 16.13 -0.74
C LEU A 138 9.45 17.54 -0.20
N ALA A 139 9.08 17.80 1.06
CA ALA A 139 9.32 19.09 1.68
C ALA A 139 10.81 19.40 1.79
N VAL A 140 11.67 18.42 2.08
CA VAL A 140 13.13 18.60 2.05
C VAL A 140 13.63 18.85 0.63
N ALA A 141 13.15 18.09 -0.35
CA ALA A 141 13.54 18.30 -1.77
C ALA A 141 13.10 19.66 -2.35
N ASN A 142 12.06 20.27 -1.79
CA ASN A 142 11.59 21.61 -2.13
C ASN A 142 12.14 22.71 -1.20
N GLU A 143 13.17 22.41 -0.42
CA GLU A 143 13.83 23.36 0.51
C GLU A 143 12.90 23.97 1.58
N LEU A 144 11.76 23.31 1.85
CA LEU A 144 10.81 23.74 2.88
C LEU A 144 11.17 23.20 4.26
N LEU A 145 12.06 22.23 4.32
CA LEU A 145 12.53 21.59 5.56
C LEU A 145 13.99 21.15 5.37
N ASN A 146 14.84 21.45 6.34
CA ASN A 146 16.28 21.09 6.25
C ASN A 146 16.53 19.60 6.33
N LYS A 147 15.75 18.86 7.13
CA LYS A 147 15.91 17.43 7.38
C LYS A 147 14.59 16.77 7.72
N ASN A 148 14.37 15.57 7.18
CA ASN A 148 13.19 14.80 7.51
C ASN A 148 13.28 14.21 8.92
N PRO A 149 12.38 14.56 9.87
CA PRO A 149 12.40 14.04 11.25
C PRO A 149 12.07 12.54 11.34
N MET A 150 11.56 11.93 10.28
CA MET A 150 11.24 10.49 10.24
C MET A 150 12.48 9.58 10.30
N TRP A 151 13.69 10.08 10.10
CA TRP A 151 14.92 9.26 10.05
C TRP A 151 15.16 8.45 11.33
N SER A 152 14.76 8.96 12.49
CA SER A 152 14.90 8.30 13.79
C SER A 152 13.67 7.47 14.20
N VAL A 153 12.55 7.58 13.48
CA VAL A 153 11.29 6.91 13.83
C VAL A 153 11.25 5.50 13.24
N LYS A 154 11.26 4.49 14.11
CA LYS A 154 11.18 3.10 13.69
C LYS A 154 9.75 2.68 13.38
N LYS A 155 9.56 1.92 12.29
CA LYS A 155 8.29 1.27 11.99
C LYS A 155 7.94 0.21 13.03
N LEU A 156 6.65 -0.04 13.21
CA LEU A 156 6.16 -1.12 14.06
C LEU A 156 6.43 -2.48 13.39
N LYS A 157 6.78 -3.48 14.18
CA LYS A 157 6.98 -4.85 13.67
C LYS A 157 5.65 -5.39 13.13
N GLU A 158 5.65 -5.81 11.87
CA GLU A 158 4.49 -6.41 11.23
C GLU A 158 4.60 -7.93 11.24
N ASN A 159 3.51 -8.60 11.61
CA ASN A 159 3.42 -10.05 11.47
C ASN A 159 2.61 -10.35 10.21
N ASN A 160 3.30 -10.49 9.09
CA ASN A 160 2.71 -10.66 7.75
C ASN A 160 2.56 -12.14 7.34
N TYR A 161 2.82 -13.08 8.25
CA TYR A 161 2.88 -14.53 7.95
C TYR A 161 1.52 -15.24 8.13
N LYS A 162 0.43 -14.67 7.61
CA LYS A 162 -0.83 -15.42 7.55
C LYS A 162 -1.03 -15.92 6.12
N THR A 163 -0.57 -17.12 5.83
CA THR A 163 -0.96 -17.87 4.64
C THR A 163 -2.16 -18.75 5.01
N ARG A 164 -3.35 -18.41 4.55
CA ARG A 164 -4.55 -19.23 4.67
C ARG A 164 -4.74 -20.01 3.37
N VAL A 165 -4.77 -21.32 3.48
CA VAL A 165 -4.99 -22.25 2.38
C VAL A 165 -6.38 -22.86 2.54
N LEU A 166 -7.12 -22.99 1.45
CA LEU A 166 -8.44 -23.63 1.42
C LEU A 166 -8.24 -25.14 1.49
N LEU A 167 -8.80 -25.77 2.52
CA LEU A 167 -8.76 -27.23 2.69
C LEU A 167 -9.70 -27.91 1.68
N PRO A 168 -9.43 -29.17 1.27
CA PRO A 168 -10.30 -29.90 0.34
C PRO A 168 -11.76 -29.97 0.80
N GLU A 169 -12.00 -30.21 2.08
CA GLU A 169 -13.33 -30.30 2.68
C GLU A 169 -14.03 -28.93 2.70
N GLU A 170 -13.27 -27.87 2.90
CA GLU A 170 -13.80 -26.49 2.81
C GLU A 170 -14.15 -26.13 1.36
N GLU A 171 -13.30 -26.52 0.40
CA GLU A 171 -13.58 -26.34 -1.03
C GLU A 171 -14.87 -27.05 -1.43
N LYS A 172 -15.05 -28.29 -1.00
CA LYS A 172 -16.27 -29.05 -1.25
C LYS A 172 -17.51 -28.32 -0.72
N ARG A 173 -17.52 -27.93 0.56
CA ARG A 173 -18.64 -27.18 1.16
C ARG A 173 -18.87 -25.84 0.47
N LEU A 174 -17.78 -25.16 0.02
CA LEU A 174 -17.88 -23.90 -0.69
C LEU A 174 -18.65 -24.05 -2.01
N PHE A 175 -18.32 -25.07 -2.81
CA PHE A 175 -19.00 -25.33 -4.08
C PHE A 175 -20.41 -25.86 -3.87
N GLU A 176 -20.65 -26.70 -2.90
CA GLU A 176 -22.01 -27.14 -2.53
C GLU A 176 -22.91 -25.95 -2.19
N GLU A 177 -22.41 -24.98 -1.42
CA GLU A 177 -23.20 -23.79 -1.08
C GLU A 177 -23.39 -22.83 -2.26
N ILE A 178 -22.41 -22.71 -3.15
CA ILE A 178 -22.51 -21.91 -4.37
C ILE A 178 -23.58 -22.49 -5.34
N GLU A 179 -23.66 -23.81 -5.41
CA GLU A 179 -24.57 -24.55 -6.29
C GLU A 179 -25.93 -24.81 -5.65
N ARG A 180 -26.09 -24.44 -4.38
CA ARG A 180 -27.36 -24.64 -3.67
C ARG A 180 -28.46 -23.78 -4.23
N GLY A 181 -29.54 -24.41 -4.64
CA GLY A 181 -30.78 -23.75 -5.00
C GLY A 181 -31.58 -23.37 -3.76
N TYR A 182 -32.26 -22.24 -3.82
CA TYR A 182 -33.17 -21.73 -2.80
C TYR A 182 -34.57 -21.59 -3.38
N GLU A 183 -35.55 -22.20 -2.69
CA GLU A 183 -36.97 -21.99 -3.07
C GLU A 183 -37.43 -20.59 -2.64
N VAL A 184 -37.90 -19.82 -3.57
CA VAL A 184 -38.49 -18.49 -3.34
C VAL A 184 -39.92 -18.51 -3.83
N VAL A 185 -40.84 -18.01 -3.02
CA VAL A 185 -42.24 -17.86 -3.37
C VAL A 185 -42.46 -16.47 -3.94
N GLY A 186 -42.85 -16.37 -5.21
CA GLY A 186 -43.18 -15.11 -5.89
C GLY A 186 -44.46 -14.46 -5.31
N ARG A 187 -44.72 -13.23 -5.72
CA ARG A 187 -45.94 -12.49 -5.34
C ARG A 187 -47.23 -13.20 -5.84
N ASP A 188 -47.10 -13.94 -6.92
CA ASP A 188 -48.11 -14.81 -7.53
C ASP A 188 -48.25 -16.17 -6.84
N LYS A 189 -47.58 -16.39 -5.70
CA LYS A 189 -47.47 -17.65 -4.98
C LYS A 189 -46.76 -18.79 -5.76
N ALA A 190 -46.20 -18.50 -6.95
CA ALA A 190 -45.43 -19.48 -7.69
C ALA A 190 -44.09 -19.74 -6.98
N LYS A 191 -43.73 -21.03 -6.86
CA LYS A 191 -42.46 -21.46 -6.29
C LYS A 191 -41.40 -21.47 -7.39
N LYS A 192 -40.27 -20.80 -7.15
CA LYS A 192 -39.14 -20.77 -8.06
C LYS A 192 -37.84 -21.11 -7.32
N ILE A 193 -37.00 -21.95 -7.92
CA ILE A 193 -35.66 -22.19 -7.41
C ILE A 193 -34.71 -21.18 -8.00
N ILE A 194 -34.00 -20.46 -7.17
CA ILE A 194 -32.95 -19.52 -7.55
C ILE A 194 -31.59 -20.00 -7.05
N TYR A 195 -30.54 -19.65 -7.79
CA TYR A 195 -29.14 -19.97 -7.48
C TYR A 195 -28.36 -18.67 -7.27
N PRO A 196 -28.52 -18.00 -6.13
CA PRO A 196 -28.07 -16.62 -5.94
C PRO A 196 -26.54 -16.46 -6.01
N TYR A 197 -25.79 -17.54 -5.83
CA TYR A 197 -24.34 -17.50 -5.76
C TYR A 197 -23.64 -18.20 -6.91
N ILE A 198 -24.36 -18.81 -7.84
CA ILE A 198 -23.78 -19.60 -8.95
C ILE A 198 -22.82 -18.78 -9.81
N HIS A 199 -23.05 -17.48 -9.91
CA HIS A 199 -22.20 -16.53 -10.63
C HIS A 199 -20.78 -16.40 -10.04
N LEU A 200 -20.55 -16.84 -8.79
CA LEU A 200 -19.22 -16.85 -8.16
C LEU A 200 -18.38 -18.06 -8.59
N LYS A 201 -19.04 -19.14 -9.06
CA LYS A 201 -18.36 -20.40 -9.40
C LYS A 201 -17.23 -20.22 -10.41
N PRO A 202 -17.46 -19.61 -11.58
CA PRO A 202 -16.42 -19.42 -12.60
C PRO A 202 -15.27 -18.55 -12.11
N LEU A 203 -15.53 -17.51 -11.32
CA LEU A 203 -14.52 -16.64 -10.74
C LEU A 203 -13.60 -17.41 -9.77
N ILE A 204 -14.19 -18.27 -8.92
CA ILE A 204 -13.46 -19.05 -7.93
C ILE A 204 -12.63 -20.16 -8.61
N ILE A 205 -13.19 -20.82 -9.60
CA ILE A 205 -12.43 -21.83 -10.38
C ILE A 205 -11.26 -21.15 -11.09
N CYS A 206 -11.46 -20.01 -11.74
CA CYS A 206 -10.39 -19.25 -12.35
C CYS A 206 -9.31 -18.86 -11.32
N ALA A 207 -9.70 -18.40 -10.12
CA ALA A 207 -8.76 -18.04 -9.06
C ALA A 207 -7.93 -19.24 -8.57
N LEU A 208 -8.55 -20.39 -8.38
CA LEU A 208 -7.90 -21.62 -7.92
C LEU A 208 -6.99 -22.23 -8.99
N GLN A 209 -7.37 -22.18 -10.26
CA GLN A 209 -6.63 -22.80 -11.37
C GLN A 209 -5.47 -21.95 -11.88
N THR A 210 -5.51 -20.62 -11.66
CA THR A 210 -4.50 -19.69 -12.21
C THR A 210 -3.70 -18.95 -11.15
N GLY A 211 -4.22 -18.84 -9.93
CA GLY A 211 -3.67 -17.96 -8.91
C GLY A 211 -3.67 -16.47 -9.27
N MET A 212 -4.43 -16.02 -10.27
CA MET A 212 -4.54 -14.64 -10.68
C MET A 212 -4.99 -13.72 -9.54
N ARG A 213 -4.61 -12.43 -9.61
CA ARG A 213 -5.13 -11.43 -8.67
C ARG A 213 -6.61 -11.17 -8.93
N ARG A 214 -7.37 -10.86 -7.89
CA ARG A 214 -8.82 -10.58 -8.01
C ARG A 214 -9.16 -9.63 -9.18
N ASN A 215 -8.45 -8.52 -9.28
CA ASN A 215 -8.73 -7.54 -10.33
C ASN A 215 -8.30 -7.99 -11.72
N GLU A 216 -7.33 -8.90 -11.85
CA GLU A 216 -6.97 -9.53 -13.11
C GLU A 216 -8.10 -10.45 -13.58
N ILE A 217 -8.72 -11.22 -12.68
CA ILE A 217 -9.88 -12.07 -12.97
C ILE A 217 -11.09 -11.21 -13.34
N PHE A 218 -11.41 -10.19 -12.54
CA PHE A 218 -12.59 -9.35 -12.76
C PHE A 218 -12.55 -8.56 -14.06
N LYS A 219 -11.36 -8.26 -14.56
CA LYS A 219 -11.11 -7.50 -15.79
C LYS A 219 -10.50 -8.36 -16.89
N LEU A 220 -10.63 -9.69 -16.80
CA LEU A 220 -10.14 -10.60 -17.82
C LEU A 220 -10.94 -10.37 -19.11
N LYS A 221 -10.23 -10.13 -20.22
CA LYS A 221 -10.81 -9.94 -21.54
C LYS A 221 -10.60 -11.19 -22.39
N TRP A 222 -11.52 -11.44 -23.32
CA TRP A 222 -11.40 -12.52 -24.28
C TRP A 222 -10.15 -12.38 -25.14
N ALA A 223 -9.76 -11.18 -25.49
CA ALA A 223 -8.53 -10.88 -26.25
C ALA A 223 -7.23 -11.33 -25.57
N TYR A 224 -7.28 -11.66 -24.27
CA TYR A 224 -6.12 -12.16 -23.52
C TYR A 224 -6.09 -13.69 -23.43
N ILE A 225 -7.05 -14.39 -24.04
CA ILE A 225 -7.16 -15.84 -24.00
C ILE A 225 -6.83 -16.40 -25.36
N ASP A 226 -5.77 -17.17 -25.43
CA ASP A 226 -5.41 -17.96 -26.58
C ASP A 226 -5.95 -19.38 -26.38
N PHE A 227 -6.99 -19.73 -27.17
CA PHE A 227 -7.63 -21.05 -27.09
C PHE A 227 -6.87 -22.13 -27.87
N GLU A 228 -6.03 -21.73 -28.84
CA GLU A 228 -5.22 -22.65 -29.65
C GLU A 228 -4.01 -23.15 -28.86
N TYR A 229 -3.30 -22.22 -28.22
CA TYR A 229 -2.13 -22.53 -27.41
C TYR A 229 -2.45 -22.69 -25.91
N GLU A 230 -3.71 -22.61 -25.53
CA GLU A 230 -4.25 -22.83 -24.19
C GLU A 230 -3.55 -21.99 -23.08
N PHE A 231 -3.41 -20.67 -23.29
CA PHE A 231 -2.91 -19.79 -22.25
C PHE A 231 -3.67 -18.46 -22.14
N ILE A 232 -3.56 -17.85 -20.94
CA ILE A 232 -4.00 -16.49 -20.69
C ILE A 232 -2.77 -15.58 -20.66
N GLU A 233 -2.72 -14.56 -21.50
CA GLU A 233 -1.67 -13.56 -21.55
C GLU A 233 -2.10 -12.28 -20.80
N LEU A 234 -1.43 -11.96 -19.70
CA LEU A 234 -1.66 -10.75 -18.94
C LEU A 234 -0.61 -9.70 -19.28
N LEU A 235 -0.99 -8.71 -20.10
CA LEU A 235 -0.09 -7.71 -20.68
C LEU A 235 0.37 -6.64 -19.66
N GLU A 236 -0.48 -6.25 -18.70
CA GLU A 236 -0.14 -5.26 -17.68
C GLU A 236 -0.38 -5.81 -16.27
N THR A 237 0.69 -6.20 -15.60
CA THR A 237 0.64 -6.51 -14.18
C THR A 237 1.05 -5.30 -13.36
N LYS A 238 0.75 -5.32 -12.05
CA LYS A 238 1.19 -4.29 -11.10
C LYS A 238 2.73 -4.08 -11.08
N SER A 239 3.48 -5.08 -11.59
CA SER A 239 4.95 -5.08 -11.73
C SER A 239 5.45 -4.59 -13.09
N GLY A 240 4.55 -4.25 -14.04
CA GLY A 240 4.90 -3.80 -15.39
C GLY A 240 5.41 -4.92 -16.32
N LYS A 241 5.38 -6.21 -15.89
CA LYS A 241 5.80 -7.35 -16.70
C LYS A 241 4.59 -8.16 -17.17
N SER A 242 4.55 -8.53 -18.44
CA SER A 242 3.60 -9.50 -18.97
C SER A 242 3.90 -10.90 -18.43
N ARG A 243 2.88 -11.74 -18.37
CA ARG A 243 3.06 -13.17 -18.08
C ARG A 243 1.99 -14.02 -18.76
N LYS A 244 2.38 -15.24 -19.10
CA LYS A 244 1.49 -16.26 -19.65
C LYS A 244 1.14 -17.28 -18.57
N ILE A 245 -0.13 -17.64 -18.49
CA ILE A 245 -0.67 -18.61 -17.52
C ILE A 245 -1.31 -19.74 -18.32
N PRO A 246 -0.82 -20.98 -18.26
CA PRO A 246 -1.45 -22.12 -18.91
C PRO A 246 -2.89 -22.35 -18.42
N ILE A 247 -3.75 -22.75 -19.34
CA ILE A 247 -5.16 -23.05 -19.05
C ILE A 247 -5.30 -24.54 -18.78
N SER A 248 -5.77 -24.89 -17.58
CA SER A 248 -6.09 -26.30 -17.26
C SER A 248 -7.38 -26.72 -17.96
N SER A 249 -7.56 -28.05 -18.19
CA SER A 249 -8.79 -28.61 -18.75
C SER A 249 -10.05 -28.20 -17.97
N LYS A 250 -9.96 -28.08 -16.64
CA LYS A 250 -11.05 -27.61 -15.76
C LYS A 250 -11.39 -26.13 -16.04
N LEU A 251 -10.37 -25.28 -16.21
CA LEU A 251 -10.59 -23.86 -16.51
C LEU A 251 -11.10 -23.69 -17.94
N MET A 252 -10.61 -24.48 -18.91
CA MET A 252 -11.05 -24.47 -20.30
C MET A 252 -12.57 -24.70 -20.40
N LYS A 253 -13.12 -25.67 -19.67
CA LYS A 253 -14.57 -25.90 -19.61
C LYS A 253 -15.32 -24.66 -19.13
N VAL A 254 -14.86 -24.06 -18.03
CA VAL A 254 -15.46 -22.86 -17.45
C VAL A 254 -15.43 -21.67 -18.44
N LEU A 255 -14.31 -21.49 -19.15
CA LEU A 255 -14.19 -20.42 -20.15
C LEU A 255 -15.13 -20.65 -21.35
N ASN A 256 -15.26 -21.89 -21.81
CA ASN A 256 -16.20 -22.22 -22.89
C ASN A 256 -17.67 -22.01 -22.48
N GLU A 257 -18.05 -22.36 -21.23
CA GLU A 257 -19.39 -22.12 -20.69
C GLU A 257 -19.68 -20.62 -20.46
N ALA A 258 -18.63 -19.83 -20.18
CA ALA A 258 -18.76 -18.39 -19.96
C ALA A 258 -18.79 -17.56 -21.26
N LYS A 259 -18.63 -18.18 -22.46
CA LYS A 259 -18.58 -17.44 -23.74
C LYS A 259 -19.80 -16.53 -23.90
N ASN A 260 -19.50 -15.27 -24.21
CA ASN A 260 -20.49 -14.21 -24.41
C ASN A 260 -19.98 -13.23 -25.48
N ASN A 261 -20.85 -12.36 -25.95
CA ASN A 261 -20.54 -11.39 -27.01
C ASN A 261 -19.99 -10.06 -26.48
N THR A 262 -19.43 -10.05 -25.26
CA THR A 262 -18.82 -8.85 -24.66
C THR A 262 -17.31 -8.94 -24.69
N GLU A 263 -16.65 -7.84 -24.37
CA GLU A 263 -15.19 -7.76 -24.28
C GLU A 263 -14.63 -8.58 -23.09
N TYR A 264 -15.42 -8.71 -21.99
CA TYR A 264 -14.98 -9.30 -20.73
C TYR A 264 -15.51 -10.73 -20.55
N VAL A 265 -14.67 -11.58 -19.95
CA VAL A 265 -14.99 -12.99 -19.70
C VAL A 265 -16.06 -13.15 -18.61
N PHE A 266 -15.91 -12.44 -17.51
CA PHE A 266 -16.77 -12.57 -16.35
C PHE A 266 -17.59 -11.29 -16.12
N LEU A 267 -18.90 -11.41 -16.19
CA LEU A 267 -19.83 -10.30 -16.00
C LEU A 267 -20.68 -10.51 -14.76
N ASN A 268 -20.99 -9.41 -14.08
CA ASN A 268 -21.99 -9.41 -13.03
C ASN A 268 -23.39 -9.59 -13.67
N PRO A 269 -24.14 -10.61 -13.28
CA PRO A 269 -25.45 -10.91 -13.90
C PRO A 269 -26.50 -9.81 -13.68
N GLU A 270 -26.35 -8.97 -12.66
CA GLU A 270 -27.27 -7.87 -12.37
C GLU A 270 -27.03 -6.64 -13.27
N THR A 271 -25.76 -6.35 -13.57
CA THR A 271 -25.37 -5.11 -14.27
C THR A 271 -24.91 -5.33 -15.70
N ASN A 272 -24.63 -6.57 -16.07
CA ASN A 272 -23.98 -6.97 -17.33
C ASN A 272 -22.64 -6.25 -17.59
N MET A 273 -21.95 -5.85 -16.52
CA MET A 273 -20.66 -5.16 -16.55
C MET A 273 -19.59 -6.00 -15.81
N PRO A 274 -18.30 -5.76 -16.05
CA PRO A 274 -17.25 -6.42 -15.29
C PRO A 274 -17.45 -6.22 -13.77
N TYR A 275 -17.08 -7.23 -13.00
CA TYR A 275 -17.19 -7.15 -11.54
C TYR A 275 -16.33 -6.02 -10.97
N ASN A 276 -16.92 -5.20 -10.10
CA ASN A 276 -16.18 -4.25 -9.25
C ASN A 276 -15.93 -4.85 -7.86
N ASP A 277 -16.94 -5.51 -7.30
CA ASP A 277 -16.85 -6.17 -5.99
C ASP A 277 -17.79 -7.36 -5.93
N ILE A 278 -17.36 -8.39 -5.20
CA ILE A 278 -18.17 -9.57 -4.87
C ILE A 278 -18.23 -9.80 -3.35
N LYS A 279 -17.72 -8.84 -2.59
CA LYS A 279 -17.41 -9.00 -1.16
C LYS A 279 -18.62 -9.45 -0.35
N LYS A 280 -19.79 -8.87 -0.61
CA LYS A 280 -21.05 -9.19 0.10
C LYS A 280 -21.49 -10.64 -0.18
N ALA A 281 -21.63 -11.02 -1.45
CA ALA A 281 -22.04 -12.36 -1.86
C ALA A 281 -21.02 -13.40 -1.39
N PHE A 282 -19.72 -13.16 -1.62
CA PHE A 282 -18.64 -14.06 -1.21
C PHE A 282 -18.61 -14.29 0.31
N HIS A 283 -18.73 -13.21 1.11
CA HIS A 283 -18.76 -13.33 2.56
C HIS A 283 -19.98 -14.14 3.05
N THR A 284 -21.12 -13.96 2.40
CA THR A 284 -22.33 -14.72 2.74
C THR A 284 -22.15 -16.21 2.46
N VAL A 285 -21.56 -16.56 1.31
CA VAL A 285 -21.25 -17.96 0.96
C VAL A 285 -20.26 -18.56 1.93
N LEU A 286 -19.17 -17.86 2.26
CA LEU A 286 -18.20 -18.36 3.25
C LEU A 286 -18.84 -18.61 4.61
N LYS A 287 -19.71 -17.71 5.06
CA LYS A 287 -20.44 -17.89 6.33
C LYS A 287 -21.33 -19.14 6.31
N LYS A 288 -22.07 -19.36 5.22
CA LYS A 288 -22.96 -20.51 5.05
C LYS A 288 -22.20 -21.84 4.89
N ALA A 289 -21.03 -21.79 4.22
CA ALA A 289 -20.13 -22.95 4.10
C ALA A 289 -19.26 -23.19 5.36
N GLU A 290 -19.46 -22.38 6.42
CA GLU A 290 -18.70 -22.45 7.68
C GLU A 290 -17.18 -22.31 7.51
N ILE A 291 -16.76 -21.45 6.55
CA ILE A 291 -15.36 -21.17 6.27
C ILE A 291 -14.95 -19.87 6.95
N LYS A 292 -14.07 -19.95 7.94
CA LYS A 292 -13.61 -18.82 8.74
C LYS A 292 -12.27 -18.27 8.22
N ASP A 293 -12.03 -16.98 8.45
CA ASP A 293 -10.75 -16.28 8.17
C ASP A 293 -10.23 -16.44 6.74
N PHE A 294 -11.13 -16.55 5.74
CA PHE A 294 -10.79 -16.74 4.34
C PHE A 294 -11.22 -15.54 3.50
N ARG A 295 -10.34 -15.07 2.63
CA ARG A 295 -10.55 -13.94 1.72
C ARG A 295 -10.36 -14.39 0.29
N PHE A 296 -10.91 -13.68 -0.68
CA PHE A 296 -10.75 -14.01 -2.11
C PHE A 296 -9.27 -14.11 -2.53
N HIS A 297 -8.37 -13.31 -1.93
CA HIS A 297 -6.94 -13.39 -2.23
C HIS A 297 -6.29 -14.69 -1.72
N ASP A 298 -6.91 -15.35 -0.76
CA ASP A 298 -6.37 -16.59 -0.20
C ASP A 298 -6.55 -17.78 -1.18
N PHE A 299 -7.38 -17.66 -2.24
CA PHE A 299 -7.37 -18.60 -3.37
C PHE A 299 -6.02 -18.62 -4.09
N ARG A 300 -5.39 -17.47 -4.25
CA ARG A 300 -4.04 -17.39 -4.82
C ARG A 300 -3.01 -18.04 -3.92
N HIS A 301 -3.13 -17.91 -2.61
CA HIS A 301 -2.30 -18.63 -1.65
C HIS A 301 -2.52 -20.15 -1.77
N THR A 302 -3.77 -20.57 -1.90
CA THR A 302 -4.15 -21.97 -2.12
C THR A 302 -3.56 -22.52 -3.42
N ALA A 303 -3.69 -21.80 -4.53
CA ALA A 303 -3.11 -22.19 -5.82
C ALA A 303 -1.58 -22.32 -5.73
N ALA A 304 -0.89 -21.34 -5.14
CA ALA A 304 0.56 -21.38 -4.94
C ALA A 304 1.02 -22.58 -4.13
N THR A 305 0.37 -22.82 -2.98
CA THR A 305 0.69 -23.93 -2.10
C THR A 305 0.45 -25.26 -2.81
N ARG A 306 -0.69 -25.43 -3.49
CA ARG A 306 -1.01 -26.65 -4.24
C ARG A 306 -0.03 -26.94 -5.37
N MET A 307 0.40 -25.92 -6.13
CA MET A 307 1.42 -26.11 -7.16
C MET A 307 2.74 -26.62 -6.56
N LEU A 308 3.22 -26.02 -5.48
CA LEU A 308 4.46 -26.44 -4.82
C LEU A 308 4.35 -27.81 -4.16
N GLU A 309 3.21 -28.13 -3.54
CA GLU A 309 2.93 -29.43 -2.93
C GLU A 309 2.89 -30.57 -3.96
N ASN A 310 2.52 -30.26 -5.18
CA ASN A 310 2.51 -31.20 -6.30
C ASN A 310 3.81 -31.17 -7.15
N GLY A 311 4.88 -30.59 -6.61
CA GLY A 311 6.22 -30.68 -7.20
C GLY A 311 6.59 -29.61 -8.22
N ALA A 312 5.75 -28.58 -8.39
CA ALA A 312 6.13 -27.45 -9.25
C ALA A 312 7.35 -26.71 -8.67
N ASP A 313 8.28 -26.33 -9.54
CA ASP A 313 9.43 -25.53 -9.15
C ASP A 313 9.01 -24.12 -8.69
N ILE A 314 9.71 -23.59 -7.70
CA ILE A 314 9.39 -22.31 -7.07
C ILE A 314 9.47 -21.14 -8.07
N ARG A 315 10.38 -21.17 -9.05
CA ARG A 315 10.50 -20.14 -10.08
C ARG A 315 9.32 -20.20 -11.06
N THR A 316 8.93 -21.40 -11.47
CA THR A 316 7.72 -21.62 -12.27
C THR A 316 6.48 -21.06 -11.58
N VAL A 317 6.31 -21.34 -10.28
CA VAL A 317 5.20 -20.78 -9.50
C VAL A 317 5.31 -19.25 -9.38
N GLN A 318 6.51 -18.71 -9.20
CA GLN A 318 6.76 -17.27 -9.18
C GLN A 318 6.33 -16.61 -10.50
N GLU A 319 6.69 -17.19 -11.63
CA GLU A 319 6.37 -16.69 -12.98
C GLU A 319 4.85 -16.71 -13.23
N ILE A 320 4.19 -17.84 -12.99
CA ILE A 320 2.73 -17.98 -13.14
C ILE A 320 2.01 -16.94 -12.30
N LEU A 321 2.41 -16.78 -11.05
CA LEU A 321 1.82 -15.82 -10.15
C LEU A 321 2.21 -14.36 -10.47
N GLY A 322 3.33 -14.11 -11.11
CA GLY A 322 3.89 -12.77 -11.37
C GLY A 322 4.31 -12.08 -10.06
N HIS A 323 5.11 -12.78 -9.24
CA HIS A 323 5.74 -12.21 -8.07
C HIS A 323 7.04 -11.51 -8.48
N SER A 324 7.26 -10.30 -7.96
CA SER A 324 8.46 -9.50 -8.27
C SER A 324 9.75 -10.08 -7.72
N SER A 325 9.67 -10.96 -6.71
CA SER A 325 10.82 -11.66 -6.13
C SER A 325 10.43 -13.06 -5.65
N VAL A 326 11.41 -13.98 -5.63
CA VAL A 326 11.24 -15.35 -5.12
C VAL A 326 10.83 -15.34 -3.65
N SER A 327 11.34 -14.40 -2.85
CA SER A 327 11.02 -14.30 -1.40
C SER A 327 9.52 -14.14 -1.11
N VAL A 328 8.74 -13.66 -2.07
CA VAL A 328 7.27 -13.64 -1.96
C VAL A 328 6.68 -15.04 -2.09
N THR A 329 7.31 -15.90 -2.90
CA THR A 329 6.88 -17.29 -3.15
C THR A 329 7.41 -18.23 -2.06
N GLU A 330 8.56 -17.96 -1.46
CA GLU A 330 9.14 -18.72 -0.35
C GLU A 330 8.20 -18.87 0.86
N ARG A 331 7.25 -17.95 1.01
CA ARG A 331 6.21 -18.04 2.06
C ARG A 331 5.36 -19.31 1.97
N TYR A 332 5.31 -19.96 0.82
CA TYR A 332 4.53 -21.16 0.58
C TYR A 332 5.36 -22.44 0.73
N THR A 333 6.69 -22.35 0.86
CA THR A 333 7.58 -23.52 0.95
C THR A 333 7.66 -24.11 2.35
N HIS A 334 7.25 -23.36 3.39
CA HIS A 334 7.39 -23.80 4.79
C HIS A 334 6.43 -24.92 5.23
N THR A 335 5.48 -25.29 4.38
CA THR A 335 4.45 -26.30 4.72
C THR A 335 4.79 -27.73 4.32
N ASN A 336 5.92 -27.95 3.61
CA ASN A 336 6.07 -29.20 2.87
C ASN A 336 7.09 -30.22 3.45
N ALA A 337 6.68 -30.90 4.53
CA ALA A 337 7.39 -32.11 5.00
C ALA A 337 7.41 -33.24 3.94
N LYS A 338 6.39 -33.28 3.05
CA LYS A 338 6.27 -34.27 1.97
C LYS A 338 7.34 -34.04 0.88
N SER A 339 7.58 -32.79 0.46
CA SER A 339 8.64 -32.47 -0.50
C SER A 339 10.04 -32.76 0.04
N LYS A 340 10.27 -32.51 1.34
CA LYS A 340 11.56 -32.88 1.96
C LYS A 340 11.79 -34.38 1.94
N ARG A 341 10.75 -35.18 2.23
CA ARG A 341 10.82 -36.65 2.19
C ARG A 341 11.03 -37.11 0.75
N SER A 342 10.26 -36.62 -0.22
CA SER A 342 10.45 -36.95 -1.65
C SER A 342 11.85 -36.59 -2.16
N ALA A 343 12.42 -35.45 -1.75
CA ALA A 343 13.77 -35.07 -2.12
C ALA A 343 14.84 -36.02 -1.57
N ILE A 344 14.63 -36.54 -0.36
CA ILE A 344 15.53 -37.59 0.23
C ILE A 344 15.34 -38.95 -0.44
N GLU A 345 14.10 -39.33 -0.78
CA GLU A 345 13.82 -40.57 -1.50
C GLU A 345 14.49 -40.62 -2.88
N ILE A 346 14.63 -39.50 -3.57
CA ILE A 346 15.38 -39.41 -4.83
C ILE A 346 16.85 -39.89 -4.65
N LEU A 347 17.46 -39.59 -3.49
CA LEU A 347 18.84 -40.04 -3.22
C LEU A 347 18.93 -41.57 -3.03
N SER A 348 17.83 -42.22 -2.66
CA SER A 348 17.77 -43.67 -2.49
C SER A 348 17.74 -44.45 -3.82
N SER A 349 17.56 -43.72 -4.94
CA SER A 349 17.57 -44.27 -6.31
C SER A 349 18.95 -44.20 -6.97
N TYR A 350 19.96 -43.72 -6.28
CA TYR A 350 21.37 -43.74 -6.68
C TYR A 350 22.14 -44.76 -5.84
#